data_37122e1dee2819b3eda668af48f5404d
#
_entry.id   37122e1dee2819b3eda668af48f5404d
#
_cell.length_a   1.000
_cell.length_b   1.000
_cell.length_c   1.000
_cell.angle_alpha   90.00
_cell.angle_beta   90.00
_cell.angle_gamma   90.00
#
_symmetry.space_group_name_H-M   'P 1'
#
loop_
_entity.id
_entity.type
_entity.pdbx_description
1 polymer ?
#
loop_
_entity_poly.entity_id
_entity_poly.type
_entity_poly.pdbx_seq_one_letter_code
_entity_poly.pdbx_strand_id
1 'polypeptide(L)'
;TTCTPGPWNLRMMLKAAEEYPMNLGFLGKGNCSDEAPLIEQVKAGAMGLKIHEDWGATPAVINHCLNVADEFDVQVAIHTDTLNEGGCVEDTLAAIGGRTIHTYHTEGAGGGHAPDIIRAAAAPNVLPSSTNPTMPYTVNTLDEHLDMLMVCHHLDKHIPEDVAFADSRIRPETIAAEDVLHDMGIFSMMSSDSQAMGRVGEVITRTWQTASKMKDERGALPEDAGHENDNFRVKRYIAKYTINPAITHGISE
;
A
#
# COMPACT_ATOMS: atom_id res chain seq x y z
N THR A 1 2.61 6.30 11.81
CA THR A 1 2.53 6.87 10.49
C THR A 1 3.87 7.09 9.87
N THR A 2 3.96 6.97 8.63
CA THR A 2 5.07 6.43 7.89
C THR A 2 5.54 7.39 6.80
N CYS A 3 6.01 8.56 7.22
CA CYS A 3 6.70 9.50 6.35
C CYS A 3 7.70 10.33 7.14
N THR A 4 8.56 11.03 6.41
CA THR A 4 9.61 11.88 6.97
C THR A 4 9.29 13.35 6.63
N PRO A 5 8.58 14.08 7.51
CA PRO A 5 8.08 15.41 7.19
C PRO A 5 9.18 16.48 7.25
N GLY A 6 9.29 17.23 6.17
CA GLY A 6 10.12 18.42 6.07
C GLY A 6 11.61 18.17 5.83
N PRO A 7 12.32 19.18 5.32
CA PRO A 7 13.71 19.04 4.88
C PRO A 7 14.69 18.61 5.97
N TRP A 8 14.47 19.05 7.21
CA TRP A 8 15.37 18.70 8.32
C TRP A 8 15.30 17.20 8.64
N ASN A 9 14.07 16.66 8.80
CA ASN A 9 13.87 15.24 9.10
C ASN A 9 14.38 14.35 7.96
N LEU A 10 14.15 14.74 6.70
CA LEU A 10 14.67 14.03 5.55
C LEU A 10 16.19 13.92 5.57
N ARG A 11 16.89 15.02 5.84
CA ARG A 11 18.36 15.00 5.95
C ARG A 11 18.83 14.12 7.11
N MET A 12 18.12 14.12 8.24
CA MET A 12 18.48 13.27 9.39
C MET A 12 18.26 11.79 9.06
N MET A 13 17.16 11.44 8.38
CA MET A 13 16.91 10.07 7.95
C MET A 13 17.92 9.59 6.89
N LEU A 14 18.24 10.42 5.91
CA LEU A 14 19.27 10.11 4.92
C LEU A 14 20.62 9.87 5.61
N LYS A 15 21.00 10.71 6.57
CA LYS A 15 22.23 10.53 7.34
C LYS A 15 22.20 9.24 8.17
N ALA A 16 21.08 8.91 8.80
CA ALA A 16 20.94 7.65 9.54
C ALA A 16 21.01 6.43 8.62
N ALA A 17 20.62 6.56 7.38
CA ALA A 17 20.64 5.47 6.40
C ALA A 17 22.05 5.13 5.89
N GLU A 18 23.04 6.02 6.04
CA GLU A 18 24.40 5.83 5.51
C GLU A 18 25.12 4.60 6.06
N GLU A 19 24.72 4.11 7.24
CA GLU A 19 25.32 2.93 7.87
C GLU A 19 24.79 1.59 7.34
N TYR A 20 23.71 1.61 6.56
CA TYR A 20 23.08 0.38 6.07
C TYR A 20 23.57 0.02 4.67
N PRO A 21 24.01 -1.23 4.45
CA PRO A 21 24.50 -1.69 3.13
C PRO A 21 23.35 -2.01 2.17
N MET A 22 22.40 -1.10 2.02
CA MET A 22 21.25 -1.24 1.13
C MET A 22 20.77 0.13 0.64
N ASN A 23 20.04 0.16 -0.45
CA ASN A 23 19.39 1.36 -0.93
C ASN A 23 18.15 1.67 -0.09
N LEU A 24 18.10 2.87 0.46
CA LEU A 24 17.00 3.35 1.29
C LEU A 24 16.46 4.67 0.74
N GLY A 25 15.15 4.78 0.63
CA GLY A 25 14.47 5.99 0.22
C GLY A 25 13.39 6.39 1.23
N PHE A 26 13.16 7.68 1.37
CA PHE A 26 12.22 8.24 2.33
C PHE A 26 11.17 9.08 1.62
N LEU A 27 9.91 8.89 2.00
CA LEU A 27 8.79 9.68 1.51
C LEU A 27 8.58 10.88 2.42
N GLY A 28 8.43 12.05 1.81
CA GLY A 28 8.00 13.26 2.49
C GLY A 28 6.51 13.18 2.86
N LYS A 29 6.05 14.07 3.75
CA LYS A 29 4.64 14.20 4.09
C LYS A 29 3.89 14.91 2.96
N GLY A 30 2.95 14.19 2.34
CA GLY A 30 2.16 14.70 1.22
C GLY A 30 0.97 15.56 1.62
N ASN A 31 0.45 15.40 2.86
CA ASN A 31 -0.70 16.15 3.32
C ASN A 31 -0.33 17.62 3.56
N CYS A 32 -0.59 18.43 2.56
CA CYS A 32 -0.34 19.86 2.60
C CYS A 32 -1.39 20.60 1.73
N SER A 33 -1.78 21.79 2.18
CA SER A 33 -2.71 22.66 1.44
C SER A 33 -2.02 23.57 0.40
N ASP A 34 -0.69 23.46 0.28
CA ASP A 34 0.13 24.25 -0.62
C ASP A 34 1.24 23.36 -1.22
N GLU A 35 1.62 23.62 -2.46
CA GLU A 35 2.66 22.87 -3.17
C GLU A 35 4.08 23.25 -2.73
N ALA A 36 4.32 24.46 -2.28
CA ALA A 36 5.66 24.93 -1.91
C ALA A 36 6.36 24.06 -0.85
N PRO A 37 5.72 23.68 0.29
CA PRO A 37 6.33 22.76 1.25
C PRO A 37 6.56 21.34 0.71
N LEU A 38 5.77 20.89 -0.25
CA LEU A 38 5.96 19.60 -0.92
C LEU A 38 7.22 19.63 -1.79
N ILE A 39 7.38 20.70 -2.56
CA ILE A 39 8.58 20.95 -3.41
C ILE A 39 9.84 21.03 -2.55
N GLU A 40 9.79 21.69 -1.39
CA GLU A 40 10.93 21.74 -0.46
C GLU A 40 11.38 20.36 0.01
N GLN A 41 10.43 19.45 0.26
CA GLN A 41 10.74 18.08 0.66
C GLN A 41 11.38 17.29 -0.48
N VAL A 42 10.86 17.39 -1.70
CA VAL A 42 11.46 16.74 -2.87
C VAL A 42 12.88 17.25 -3.08
N LYS A 43 13.11 18.58 -3.04
CA LYS A 43 14.44 19.18 -3.15
C LYS A 43 15.39 18.79 -2.01
N ALA A 44 14.87 18.39 -0.86
CA ALA A 44 15.66 17.92 0.27
C ALA A 44 16.01 16.43 0.20
N GLY A 45 15.57 15.71 -0.84
CA GLY A 45 15.90 14.31 -1.10
C GLY A 45 14.78 13.32 -0.77
N ALA A 46 13.52 13.78 -0.65
CA ALA A 46 12.40 12.85 -0.64
C ALA A 46 12.30 12.16 -2.00
N MET A 47 12.20 10.82 -2.01
CA MET A 47 12.01 10.03 -3.22
C MET A 47 10.55 10.04 -3.71
N GLY A 48 9.66 10.67 -2.95
CA GLY A 48 8.24 10.77 -3.23
C GLY A 48 7.49 11.36 -2.05
N LEU A 49 6.16 11.33 -2.11
CA LEU A 49 5.28 11.91 -1.11
C LEU A 49 4.30 10.85 -0.59
N LYS A 50 4.02 10.89 0.71
CA LYS A 50 3.04 10.01 1.38
C LYS A 50 1.84 10.81 1.85
N ILE A 51 0.66 10.39 1.41
CA ILE A 51 -0.63 10.89 1.91
C ILE A 51 -1.23 9.88 2.90
N HIS A 52 -1.79 10.36 3.99
CA HIS A 52 -2.47 9.55 4.99
C HIS A 52 -3.70 10.27 5.54
N GLU A 53 -4.77 9.54 5.82
CA GLU A 53 -6.03 10.07 6.33
C GLU A 53 -5.88 10.84 7.66
N ASP A 54 -5.02 10.35 8.58
CA ASP A 54 -4.77 11.01 9.87
C ASP A 54 -4.38 12.49 9.74
N TRP A 55 -3.93 12.89 8.55
CA TRP A 55 -3.50 14.27 8.26
C TRP A 55 -4.43 14.98 7.28
N GLY A 56 -5.57 14.35 6.93
CA GLY A 56 -6.54 14.86 5.98
C GLY A 56 -6.19 14.52 4.52
N ALA A 57 -6.62 13.36 4.04
CA ALA A 57 -6.45 12.91 2.65
C ALA A 57 -7.60 13.43 1.76
N THR A 58 -7.80 14.75 1.74
CA THR A 58 -8.86 15.38 0.95
C THR A 58 -8.54 15.39 -0.55
N PRO A 59 -9.54 15.54 -1.45
CA PRO A 59 -9.30 15.69 -2.88
C PRO A 59 -8.31 16.81 -3.24
N ALA A 60 -8.32 17.92 -2.53
CA ALA A 60 -7.39 19.02 -2.75
C ALA A 60 -5.94 18.62 -2.40
N VAL A 61 -5.73 17.92 -1.29
CA VAL A 61 -4.41 17.41 -0.87
C VAL A 61 -3.88 16.42 -1.90
N ILE A 62 -4.71 15.49 -2.36
CA ILE A 62 -4.34 14.52 -3.40
C ILE A 62 -3.89 15.25 -4.66
N ASN A 63 -4.66 16.26 -5.08
CA ASN A 63 -4.35 17.04 -6.27
C ASN A 63 -3.02 17.80 -6.15
N HIS A 64 -2.75 18.48 -5.03
CA HIS A 64 -1.49 19.19 -4.81
C HIS A 64 -0.29 18.25 -4.85
N CYS A 65 -0.38 17.09 -4.19
CA CYS A 65 0.67 16.06 -4.24
C CYS A 65 0.96 15.60 -5.65
N LEU A 66 -0.09 15.29 -6.40
CA LEU A 66 0.07 14.78 -7.77
C LEU A 66 0.58 15.85 -8.73
N ASN A 67 0.23 17.13 -8.54
CA ASN A 67 0.82 18.21 -9.32
C ASN A 67 2.33 18.30 -9.12
N VAL A 68 2.79 18.24 -7.86
CA VAL A 68 4.22 18.24 -7.55
C VAL A 68 4.91 16.96 -8.06
N ALA A 69 4.24 15.83 -7.94
CA ALA A 69 4.77 14.56 -8.45
C ALA A 69 4.96 14.58 -9.96
N ASP A 70 4.00 15.14 -10.71
CA ASP A 70 4.09 15.29 -12.16
C ASP A 70 5.21 16.27 -12.56
N GLU A 71 5.44 17.36 -11.78
CA GLU A 71 6.50 18.34 -12.05
C GLU A 71 7.91 17.76 -11.81
N PHE A 72 8.07 16.97 -10.74
CA PHE A 72 9.38 16.48 -10.30
C PHE A 72 9.66 15.01 -10.64
N ASP A 73 8.73 14.36 -11.33
CA ASP A 73 8.83 12.93 -11.69
C ASP A 73 9.08 12.02 -10.48
N VAL A 74 8.28 12.19 -9.44
CA VAL A 74 8.34 11.38 -8.21
C VAL A 74 7.02 10.69 -7.94
N GLN A 75 7.03 9.63 -7.12
CA GLN A 75 5.83 8.87 -6.81
C GLN A 75 5.04 9.47 -5.64
N VAL A 76 3.72 9.40 -5.71
CA VAL A 76 2.82 9.59 -4.56
C VAL A 76 2.32 8.24 -4.09
N ALA A 77 2.42 8.00 -2.78
CA ALA A 77 1.84 6.83 -2.13
C ALA A 77 0.72 7.27 -1.19
N ILE A 78 -0.44 6.61 -1.26
CA ILE A 78 -1.62 7.00 -0.49
C ILE A 78 -2.16 5.86 0.37
N HIS A 79 -2.41 6.17 1.65
CA HIS A 79 -3.41 5.54 2.49
C HIS A 79 -4.65 6.43 2.43
N THR A 80 -5.74 5.92 1.86
CA THR A 80 -6.94 6.72 1.61
C THR A 80 -7.77 6.94 2.86
N ASP A 81 -8.78 7.79 2.78
CA ASP A 81 -9.68 8.12 3.89
C ASP A 81 -10.45 6.89 4.39
N THR A 82 -10.29 6.53 5.66
CA THR A 82 -10.96 5.38 6.29
C THR A 82 -12.41 5.66 6.66
N LEU A 83 -12.68 6.87 7.12
CA LEU A 83 -13.97 7.26 7.66
C LEU A 83 -14.86 7.97 6.62
N ASN A 84 -14.37 8.12 5.39
CA ASN A 84 -15.04 8.87 4.32
C ASN A 84 -15.31 10.35 4.69
N GLU A 85 -14.45 10.95 5.52
CA GLU A 85 -14.54 12.36 5.92
C GLU A 85 -14.21 13.31 4.76
N GLY A 86 -13.30 12.88 3.88
CA GLY A 86 -12.91 13.61 2.66
C GLY A 86 -13.72 13.27 1.43
N GLY A 87 -14.79 12.49 1.57
CA GLY A 87 -15.61 11.95 0.47
C GLY A 87 -15.51 10.44 0.35
N CYS A 88 -16.20 9.88 -0.62
CA CYS A 88 -16.20 8.44 -0.92
C CYS A 88 -15.05 8.07 -1.87
N VAL A 89 -14.90 6.78 -2.18
CA VAL A 89 -13.85 6.30 -3.09
C VAL A 89 -13.90 6.97 -4.46
N GLU A 90 -15.09 7.33 -4.93
CA GLU A 90 -15.31 8.05 -6.18
C GLU A 90 -14.64 9.43 -6.17
N ASP A 91 -14.71 10.16 -5.05
CA ASP A 91 -14.08 11.48 -4.91
C ASP A 91 -12.56 11.36 -4.93
N THR A 92 -12.02 10.33 -4.26
CA THR A 92 -10.59 10.01 -4.30
C THR A 92 -10.13 9.65 -5.72
N LEU A 93 -10.85 8.78 -6.43
CA LEU A 93 -10.54 8.41 -7.81
C LEU A 93 -10.63 9.60 -8.76
N ALA A 94 -11.63 10.47 -8.55
CA ALA A 94 -11.78 11.72 -9.31
C ALA A 94 -10.60 12.68 -9.06
N ALA A 95 -10.13 12.80 -7.81
CA ALA A 95 -8.99 13.63 -7.47
C ALA A 95 -7.67 13.08 -8.06
N ILE A 96 -7.50 11.76 -8.15
CA ILE A 96 -6.38 11.13 -8.85
C ILE A 96 -6.40 11.51 -10.33
N GLY A 97 -7.58 11.55 -10.95
CA GLY A 97 -7.77 12.08 -12.30
C GLY A 97 -6.97 11.34 -13.38
N GLY A 98 -6.75 10.03 -13.22
CA GLY A 98 -5.98 9.22 -14.17
C GLY A 98 -4.45 9.38 -14.07
N ARG A 99 -3.94 10.15 -13.10
CA ARG A 99 -2.51 10.26 -12.82
C ARG A 99 -1.97 9.01 -12.11
N THR A 100 -0.68 8.80 -12.19
CA THR A 100 -0.02 7.64 -11.54
C THR A 100 0.03 7.82 -10.03
N ILE A 101 -0.42 6.81 -9.30
CA ILE A 101 -0.39 6.79 -7.84
C ILE A 101 -0.23 5.36 -7.30
N HIS A 102 0.54 5.21 -6.23
CA HIS A 102 0.66 3.96 -5.48
C HIS A 102 -0.36 3.93 -4.35
N THR A 103 -1.28 2.96 -4.36
CA THR A 103 -2.25 2.77 -3.28
C THR A 103 -1.81 1.63 -2.36
N TYR A 104 -1.75 1.90 -1.05
CA TYR A 104 -1.44 0.89 -0.04
C TYR A 104 -2.68 0.07 0.33
N HIS A 105 -2.47 -1.18 0.81
CA HIS A 105 -3.53 -2.09 1.30
C HIS A 105 -4.86 -1.92 0.54
N THR A 106 -4.75 -2.01 -0.78
CA THR A 106 -5.83 -1.68 -1.72
C THR A 106 -7.04 -2.62 -1.63
N GLU A 107 -6.94 -3.75 -0.91
CA GLU A 107 -8.10 -4.59 -0.59
C GLU A 107 -9.04 -3.97 0.48
N GLY A 108 -8.55 -3.01 1.28
CA GLY A 108 -9.34 -2.19 2.19
C GLY A 108 -9.21 -2.49 3.68
N ALA A 109 -8.80 -3.67 4.10
CA ALA A 109 -8.74 -4.03 5.53
C ALA A 109 -7.64 -3.27 6.29
N GLY A 110 -6.56 -2.88 5.63
CA GLY A 110 -5.49 -2.05 6.20
C GLY A 110 -5.88 -0.59 6.41
N GLY A 111 -7.02 -0.17 5.89
CA GLY A 111 -7.57 1.18 5.98
C GLY A 111 -7.82 1.81 4.62
N GLY A 112 -8.67 2.82 4.62
CA GLY A 112 -9.03 3.61 3.45
C GLY A 112 -10.21 3.06 2.67
N HIS A 113 -11.30 3.83 2.63
CA HIS A 113 -12.54 3.53 1.88
C HIS A 113 -12.95 2.04 1.91
N ALA A 114 -12.81 1.39 3.06
CA ALA A 114 -13.08 -0.05 3.18
C ALA A 114 -14.58 -0.36 3.03
N PRO A 115 -14.97 -1.34 2.20
CA PRO A 115 -14.13 -2.19 1.34
C PRO A 115 -13.88 -1.62 -0.06
N ASP A 116 -14.44 -0.47 -0.38
CA ASP A 116 -14.60 0.03 -1.76
C ASP A 116 -13.29 0.41 -2.44
N ILE A 117 -12.21 0.63 -1.67
CA ILE A 117 -10.90 0.98 -2.23
C ILE A 117 -10.36 -0.06 -3.22
N ILE A 118 -10.78 -1.32 -3.12
CA ILE A 118 -10.38 -2.36 -4.07
C ILE A 118 -10.72 -1.98 -5.52
N ARG A 119 -11.72 -1.14 -5.73
CA ARG A 119 -12.12 -0.61 -7.05
C ARG A 119 -11.01 0.21 -7.71
N ALA A 120 -10.10 0.79 -6.92
CA ALA A 120 -8.96 1.55 -7.43
C ALA A 120 -8.03 0.67 -8.29
N ALA A 121 -7.97 -0.63 -8.03
CA ALA A 121 -7.18 -1.57 -8.81
C ALA A 121 -7.65 -1.73 -10.27
N ALA A 122 -8.87 -1.26 -10.60
CA ALA A 122 -9.38 -1.23 -11.98
C ALA A 122 -8.95 0.03 -12.76
N ALA A 123 -8.40 1.05 -12.08
CA ALA A 123 -7.95 2.27 -12.74
C ALA A 123 -6.56 2.06 -13.37
N PRO A 124 -6.36 2.44 -14.65
CA PRO A 124 -5.16 2.04 -15.41
C PRO A 124 -3.84 2.57 -14.85
N ASN A 125 -3.84 3.70 -14.17
CA ASN A 125 -2.64 4.35 -13.64
C ASN A 125 -2.49 4.20 -12.12
N VAL A 126 -3.34 3.43 -11.48
CA VAL A 126 -3.19 3.07 -10.07
C VAL A 126 -2.29 1.85 -9.95
N LEU A 127 -1.31 1.96 -9.08
CA LEU A 127 -0.34 0.90 -8.78
C LEU A 127 -0.69 0.31 -7.41
N PRO A 128 -1.51 -0.75 -7.36
CA PRO A 128 -2.01 -1.28 -6.10
C PRO A 128 -0.99 -2.17 -5.42
N SER A 129 -0.91 -2.04 -4.10
CA SER A 129 -0.16 -2.94 -3.24
C SER A 129 -1.01 -3.52 -2.12
N SER A 130 -0.59 -4.67 -1.66
CA SER A 130 -1.08 -5.30 -0.43
C SER A 130 -0.09 -5.16 0.69
N THR A 131 -0.58 -5.29 1.91
CA THR A 131 0.24 -5.47 3.10
C THR A 131 0.14 -6.89 3.60
N ASN A 132 1.22 -7.41 4.20
CA ASN A 132 1.32 -8.83 4.52
C ASN A 132 0.34 -9.38 5.59
N PRO A 133 -0.26 -8.59 6.49
CA PRO A 133 -1.17 -9.15 7.50
C PRO A 133 -2.39 -9.90 6.97
N THR A 134 -2.92 -9.49 5.81
CA THR A 134 -4.11 -10.12 5.21
C THR A 134 -3.79 -11.34 4.37
N MET A 135 -2.52 -11.67 4.18
CA MET A 135 -2.08 -12.65 3.19
C MET A 135 -1.29 -13.82 3.78
N PRO A 136 -1.48 -15.01 3.22
CA PRO A 136 -2.62 -15.44 2.40
C PRO A 136 -3.90 -15.55 3.22
N TYR A 137 -5.06 -15.44 2.59
CA TYR A 137 -6.35 -15.65 3.25
C TYR A 137 -6.47 -17.10 3.74
N THR A 138 -6.68 -17.26 5.05
CA THR A 138 -6.79 -18.55 5.73
C THR A 138 -7.95 -18.50 6.71
N VAL A 139 -8.24 -19.62 7.38
CA VAL A 139 -9.29 -19.70 8.40
C VAL A 139 -9.08 -18.76 9.59
N ASN A 140 -7.85 -18.33 9.84
CA ASN A 140 -7.51 -17.46 10.98
C ASN A 140 -7.35 -15.98 10.58
N THR A 141 -7.37 -15.66 9.27
CA THR A 141 -6.99 -14.31 8.80
C THR A 141 -7.88 -13.22 9.40
N LEU A 142 -9.18 -13.45 9.50
CA LEU A 142 -10.12 -12.44 10.01
C LEU A 142 -9.88 -12.15 11.49
N ASP A 143 -9.72 -13.19 12.30
CA ASP A 143 -9.48 -13.05 13.75
C ASP A 143 -8.12 -12.38 14.01
N GLU A 144 -7.07 -12.82 13.32
CA GLU A 144 -5.74 -12.20 13.43
C GLU A 144 -5.75 -10.74 13.01
N HIS A 145 -6.50 -10.40 11.95
CA HIS A 145 -6.58 -9.04 11.47
C HIS A 145 -7.39 -8.14 12.39
N LEU A 146 -8.48 -8.65 12.97
CA LEU A 146 -9.26 -7.95 13.99
C LEU A 146 -8.39 -7.62 15.21
N ASP A 147 -7.70 -8.61 15.75
CA ASP A 147 -6.78 -8.41 16.88
C ASP A 147 -5.70 -7.36 16.55
N MET A 148 -5.16 -7.39 15.34
CA MET A 148 -4.16 -6.44 14.90
C MET A 148 -4.72 -5.02 14.78
N LEU A 149 -5.92 -4.83 14.22
CA LEU A 149 -6.61 -3.54 14.17
C LEU A 149 -6.84 -2.97 15.57
N MET A 150 -7.33 -3.81 16.49
CA MET A 150 -7.56 -3.40 17.89
C MET A 150 -6.26 -2.87 18.53
N VAL A 151 -5.15 -3.58 18.35
CA VAL A 151 -3.86 -3.18 18.93
C VAL A 151 -3.31 -1.93 18.25
N CYS A 152 -3.28 -1.87 16.93
CA CYS A 152 -2.64 -0.78 16.19
C CYS A 152 -3.39 0.54 16.29
N HIS A 153 -4.71 0.50 16.46
CA HIS A 153 -5.54 1.69 16.66
C HIS A 153 -5.81 2.02 18.14
N HIS A 154 -5.14 1.32 19.08
CA HIS A 154 -5.31 1.51 20.52
C HIS A 154 -6.77 1.37 20.99
N LEU A 155 -7.51 0.48 20.35
CA LEU A 155 -8.90 0.20 20.66
C LEU A 155 -9.04 -0.75 21.85
N ASP A 156 -10.14 -0.65 22.59
CA ASP A 156 -10.44 -1.51 23.73
C ASP A 156 -11.51 -2.55 23.37
N LYS A 157 -11.15 -3.83 23.43
CA LYS A 157 -12.08 -4.93 23.15
C LYS A 157 -13.26 -5.06 24.13
N HIS A 158 -13.22 -4.34 25.25
CA HIS A 158 -14.34 -4.25 26.18
C HIS A 158 -15.33 -3.12 25.82
N ILE A 159 -15.01 -2.30 24.84
CA ILE A 159 -15.88 -1.24 24.32
C ILE A 159 -16.51 -1.74 23.00
N PRO A 160 -17.84 -1.99 22.96
CA PRO A 160 -18.49 -2.52 21.77
C PRO A 160 -18.32 -1.65 20.52
N GLU A 161 -18.27 -0.34 20.68
CA GLU A 161 -18.08 0.62 19.58
C GLU A 161 -16.69 0.49 18.96
N ASP A 162 -15.66 0.26 19.75
CA ASP A 162 -14.30 0.03 19.28
C ASP A 162 -14.21 -1.26 18.47
N VAL A 163 -14.83 -2.33 18.97
CA VAL A 163 -14.89 -3.61 18.26
C VAL A 163 -15.68 -3.45 16.95
N ALA A 164 -16.82 -2.77 16.98
CA ALA A 164 -17.64 -2.54 15.80
C ALA A 164 -16.89 -1.69 14.75
N PHE A 165 -16.10 -0.72 15.18
CA PHE A 165 -15.25 0.06 14.28
C PHE A 165 -14.21 -0.81 13.59
N ALA A 166 -13.47 -1.62 14.34
CA ALA A 166 -12.47 -2.51 13.79
C ALA A 166 -13.10 -3.54 12.82
N ASP A 167 -14.18 -4.20 13.24
CA ASP A 167 -14.90 -5.19 12.44
C ASP A 167 -15.48 -4.58 11.15
N SER A 168 -15.93 -3.34 11.20
CA SER A 168 -16.49 -2.64 10.03
C SER A 168 -15.52 -2.52 8.86
N ARG A 169 -14.22 -2.60 9.11
CA ARG A 169 -13.14 -2.46 8.11
C ARG A 169 -12.71 -3.80 7.50
N ILE A 170 -13.13 -4.90 8.09
CA ILE A 170 -12.73 -6.25 7.65
C ILE A 170 -13.82 -6.83 6.75
N ARG A 171 -13.44 -7.27 5.56
CA ARG A 171 -14.33 -7.91 4.60
C ARG A 171 -13.68 -9.18 4.08
N PRO A 172 -14.25 -10.36 4.43
CA PRO A 172 -13.71 -11.64 3.94
C PRO A 172 -13.61 -11.68 2.42
N GLU A 173 -14.58 -11.11 1.74
CA GLU A 173 -14.66 -11.14 0.28
C GLU A 173 -13.51 -10.40 -0.39
N THR A 174 -13.14 -9.21 0.10
CA THR A 174 -12.04 -8.43 -0.47
C THR A 174 -10.69 -9.00 -0.10
N ILE A 175 -10.54 -9.51 1.14
CA ILE A 175 -9.31 -10.18 1.59
C ILE A 175 -9.09 -11.49 0.82
N ALA A 176 -10.14 -12.30 0.61
CA ALA A 176 -10.03 -13.50 -0.20
C ALA A 176 -9.75 -13.20 -1.68
N ALA A 177 -10.37 -12.15 -2.22
CA ALA A 177 -10.12 -11.71 -3.59
C ALA A 177 -8.70 -11.21 -3.80
N GLU A 178 -8.07 -10.66 -2.78
CA GLU A 178 -6.70 -10.15 -2.81
C GLU A 178 -5.70 -11.21 -3.29
N ASP A 179 -5.75 -12.43 -2.77
CA ASP A 179 -4.87 -13.53 -3.19
C ASP A 179 -5.02 -13.82 -4.69
N VAL A 180 -6.26 -13.84 -5.18
CA VAL A 180 -6.57 -14.06 -6.60
C VAL A 180 -6.05 -12.91 -7.46
N LEU A 181 -6.24 -11.67 -7.04
CA LEU A 181 -5.77 -10.47 -7.75
C LEU A 181 -4.24 -10.43 -7.82
N HIS A 182 -3.55 -10.91 -6.79
CA HIS A 182 -2.11 -11.12 -6.83
C HIS A 182 -1.69 -12.16 -7.86
N ASP A 183 -2.38 -13.28 -7.91
CA ASP A 183 -2.07 -14.36 -8.86
C ASP A 183 -2.38 -13.97 -10.30
N MET A 184 -3.39 -13.13 -10.51
CA MET A 184 -3.68 -12.51 -11.82
C MET A 184 -2.69 -11.40 -12.23
N GLY A 185 -1.87 -10.90 -11.29
CA GLY A 185 -0.93 -9.82 -11.53
C GLY A 185 -1.55 -8.41 -11.46
N ILE A 186 -2.80 -8.30 -11.02
CA ILE A 186 -3.49 -7.01 -10.85
C ILE A 186 -2.89 -6.25 -9.67
N PHE A 187 -2.73 -6.90 -8.53
CA PHE A 187 -1.95 -6.34 -7.43
C PHE A 187 -0.46 -6.56 -7.71
N SER A 188 0.22 -5.47 -7.99
CA SER A 188 1.59 -5.48 -8.50
C SER A 188 2.67 -5.59 -7.42
N MET A 189 2.36 -5.20 -6.19
CA MET A 189 3.35 -5.10 -5.11
C MET A 189 2.86 -5.73 -3.81
N MET A 190 3.83 -6.21 -3.03
CA MET A 190 3.66 -6.66 -1.66
C MET A 190 4.52 -5.80 -0.74
N SER A 191 3.90 -5.19 0.26
CA SER A 191 4.57 -4.38 1.28
C SER A 191 4.32 -4.91 2.69
N SER A 192 4.95 -4.32 3.68
CA SER A 192 4.82 -4.79 5.06
C SER A 192 3.85 -4.00 5.90
N ASP A 193 3.73 -2.70 5.65
CA ASP A 193 3.09 -1.77 6.58
C ASP A 193 3.66 -1.84 8.01
N SER A 194 4.97 -2.07 8.12
CA SER A 194 5.63 -2.47 9.37
C SER A 194 5.59 -1.43 10.48
N GLN A 195 5.35 -0.17 10.13
CA GLN A 195 5.24 0.93 11.09
C GLN A 195 3.81 1.17 11.58
N ALA A 196 2.86 0.42 11.05
CA ALA A 196 1.47 0.42 11.49
C ALA A 196 1.02 -0.99 11.84
N MET A 197 0.62 -1.80 10.88
CA MET A 197 0.00 -3.10 11.13
C MET A 197 0.80 -4.31 10.62
N GLY A 198 1.91 -4.09 9.91
CA GLY A 198 2.60 -5.16 9.22
C GLY A 198 3.87 -5.64 9.91
N ARG A 199 4.50 -6.63 9.29
CA ARG A 199 5.71 -7.29 9.75
C ARG A 199 6.70 -7.39 8.60
N VAL A 200 7.75 -6.54 8.61
CA VAL A 200 8.74 -6.48 7.53
C VAL A 200 9.41 -7.84 7.27
N GLY A 201 9.70 -8.60 8.31
CA GLY A 201 10.33 -9.92 8.19
C GLY A 201 9.46 -10.99 7.51
N GLU A 202 8.16 -10.77 7.39
CA GLU A 202 7.24 -11.75 6.82
C GLU A 202 6.86 -11.47 5.35
N VAL A 203 7.30 -10.35 4.76
CA VAL A 203 6.92 -9.99 3.38
C VAL A 203 7.21 -11.10 2.38
N ILE A 204 8.45 -11.60 2.38
CA ILE A 204 8.88 -12.66 1.45
C ILE A 204 8.14 -13.96 1.74
N THR A 205 8.08 -14.38 2.99
CA THR A 205 7.43 -15.63 3.39
C THR A 205 5.95 -15.65 3.00
N ARG A 206 5.20 -14.61 3.34
CA ARG A 206 3.78 -14.53 3.02
C ARG A 206 3.51 -14.40 1.53
N THR A 207 4.38 -13.72 0.80
CA THR A 207 4.32 -13.69 -0.67
C THR A 207 4.41 -15.11 -1.27
N TRP A 208 5.33 -15.93 -0.79
CA TRP A 208 5.47 -17.30 -1.26
C TRP A 208 4.38 -18.24 -0.76
N GLN A 209 3.87 -18.05 0.44
CA GLN A 209 2.70 -18.78 0.93
C GLN A 209 1.46 -18.49 0.06
N THR A 210 1.27 -17.23 -0.34
CA THR A 210 0.20 -16.85 -1.26
C THR A 210 0.40 -17.51 -2.64
N ALA A 211 1.62 -17.50 -3.18
CA ALA A 211 1.92 -18.16 -4.45
C ALA A 211 1.62 -19.66 -4.41
N SER A 212 2.00 -20.33 -3.32
CA SER A 212 1.74 -21.76 -3.11
C SER A 212 0.24 -22.04 -3.02
N LYS A 213 -0.48 -21.30 -2.19
CA LYS A 213 -1.95 -21.41 -2.07
C LYS A 213 -2.64 -21.22 -3.42
N MET A 214 -2.23 -20.20 -4.17
CA MET A 214 -2.82 -19.93 -5.49
C MET A 214 -2.52 -21.05 -6.50
N LYS A 215 -1.35 -21.66 -6.41
CA LYS A 215 -1.05 -22.85 -7.23
C LYS A 215 -1.99 -24.01 -6.89
N ASP A 216 -2.19 -24.29 -5.61
CA ASP A 216 -3.03 -25.39 -5.14
C ASP A 216 -4.50 -25.17 -5.50
N GLU A 217 -5.00 -23.94 -5.37
CA GLU A 217 -6.42 -23.62 -5.61
C GLU A 217 -6.75 -23.38 -7.09
N ARG A 218 -5.81 -22.85 -7.90
CA ARG A 218 -6.06 -22.36 -9.25
C ARG A 218 -5.30 -23.15 -10.34
N GLY A 219 -4.36 -24.01 -9.95
CA GLY A 219 -3.52 -24.75 -10.88
C GLY A 219 -2.45 -23.88 -11.56
N ALA A 220 -1.98 -24.32 -12.73
CA ALA A 220 -1.00 -23.57 -13.51
C ALA A 220 -1.57 -22.26 -14.06
N LEU A 221 -0.72 -21.20 -14.11
CA LEU A 221 -1.08 -20.00 -14.86
C LEU A 221 -1.16 -20.31 -16.37
N PRO A 222 -1.94 -19.54 -17.15
CA PRO A 222 -1.99 -19.71 -18.61
C PRO A 222 -0.61 -19.67 -19.26
N GLU A 223 0.28 -18.82 -18.75
CA GLU A 223 1.65 -18.66 -19.26
C GLU A 223 2.58 -19.81 -18.89
N ASP A 224 2.25 -20.58 -17.86
CA ASP A 224 2.96 -21.80 -17.46
C ASP A 224 2.28 -23.08 -18.02
N ALA A 225 1.15 -22.95 -18.71
CA ALA A 225 0.40 -24.09 -19.22
C ALA A 225 1.21 -24.89 -20.25
N GLY A 226 1.26 -26.22 -20.07
CA GLY A 226 2.04 -27.11 -20.92
C GLY A 226 3.52 -27.22 -20.57
N HIS A 227 3.96 -26.56 -19.52
CA HIS A 227 5.31 -26.68 -18.95
C HIS A 227 5.29 -27.49 -17.64
N GLU A 228 6.39 -28.18 -17.33
CA GLU A 228 6.56 -28.90 -16.06
C GLU A 228 7.07 -27.97 -14.91
N ASN A 229 6.90 -26.66 -15.05
CA ASN A 229 7.38 -25.67 -14.10
C ASN A 229 6.40 -24.51 -13.97
N ASP A 230 6.61 -23.65 -12.95
CA ASP A 230 5.82 -22.46 -12.66
C ASP A 230 6.67 -21.18 -12.79
N ASN A 231 7.58 -21.15 -13.75
CA ASN A 231 8.55 -20.07 -13.86
C ASN A 231 7.91 -18.70 -14.06
N PHE A 232 6.76 -18.61 -14.73
CA PHE A 232 6.07 -17.35 -14.91
C PHE A 232 5.46 -16.88 -13.58
N ARG A 233 4.78 -17.77 -12.84
CA ARG A 233 4.29 -17.46 -11.48
C ARG A 233 5.45 -17.06 -10.57
N VAL A 234 6.55 -17.77 -10.57
CA VAL A 234 7.75 -17.43 -9.78
C VAL A 234 8.23 -16.00 -10.08
N LYS A 235 8.39 -15.66 -11.36
CA LYS A 235 8.79 -14.29 -11.76
C LYS A 235 7.79 -13.24 -11.31
N ARG A 236 6.48 -13.50 -11.46
CA ARG A 236 5.41 -12.60 -11.02
C ARG A 236 5.49 -12.31 -9.53
N TYR A 237 5.70 -13.34 -8.71
CA TYR A 237 5.73 -13.15 -7.25
C TYR A 237 7.05 -12.56 -6.73
N ILE A 238 8.21 -12.91 -7.29
CA ILE A 238 9.47 -12.24 -6.97
C ILE A 238 9.40 -10.74 -7.31
N ALA A 239 8.82 -10.39 -8.45
CA ALA A 239 8.71 -9.00 -8.87
C ALA A 239 7.97 -8.10 -7.87
N LYS A 240 7.02 -8.66 -7.09
CA LYS A 240 6.17 -7.90 -6.15
C LYS A 240 6.92 -7.22 -5.01
N TYR A 241 8.07 -7.74 -4.62
CA TYR A 241 8.90 -7.16 -3.56
C TYR A 241 10.32 -6.82 -4.02
N THR A 242 10.55 -6.82 -5.32
CA THR A 242 11.83 -6.45 -5.93
C THR A 242 11.65 -5.37 -7.00
N ILE A 243 11.53 -5.76 -8.27
CA ILE A 243 11.54 -4.82 -9.38
C ILE A 243 10.28 -3.93 -9.45
N ASN A 244 9.10 -4.46 -9.11
CA ASN A 244 7.87 -3.68 -9.20
C ASN A 244 7.87 -2.45 -8.26
N PRO A 245 8.17 -2.57 -6.94
CA PRO A 245 8.31 -1.39 -6.10
C PRO A 245 9.46 -0.48 -6.54
N ALA A 246 10.55 -1.03 -7.06
CA ALA A 246 11.67 -0.22 -7.56
C ALA A 246 11.24 0.65 -8.76
N ILE A 247 10.54 0.08 -9.74
CA ILE A 247 9.97 0.81 -10.86
C ILE A 247 8.94 1.84 -10.38
N THR A 248 8.03 1.41 -9.47
CA THR A 248 6.97 2.28 -8.94
C THR A 248 7.53 3.54 -8.30
N HIS A 249 8.67 3.45 -7.63
CA HIS A 249 9.29 4.56 -6.92
C HIS A 249 10.48 5.20 -7.66
N GLY A 250 10.70 4.84 -8.92
CA GLY A 250 11.74 5.44 -9.76
C GLY A 250 13.18 5.12 -9.32
N ILE A 251 13.40 3.98 -8.67
CA ILE A 251 14.71 3.54 -8.16
C ILE A 251 15.20 2.23 -8.77
N SER A 252 14.75 1.93 -9.98
CA SER A 252 15.04 0.66 -10.68
C SER A 252 16.38 0.65 -11.43
N GLU A 253 17.09 1.77 -11.49
CA GLU A 253 18.37 1.93 -12.18
C GLU A 253 19.57 1.81 -11.23
#